data_75b0a2882fa8bb4c09d76d2db55d8401
#
_entry.id   75b0a2882fa8bb4c09d76d2db55d8401
#
_cell.length_a   1.000
_cell.length_b   1.000
_cell.length_c   1.000
_cell.angle_alpha   90.00
_cell.angle_beta   90.00
_cell.angle_gamma   90.00
#
_symmetry.space_group_name_H-M   'P 1'
#
loop_
_entity.id
_entity.type
_entity.pdbx_description
1 polymer ?
#
loop_
_entity_poly.entity_id
_entity_poly.type
_entity_poly.pdbx_seq_one_letter_code
_entity_poly.pdbx_strand_id
1 'polypeptide(L)' 'MALFLRRLRDLREDNDLSQADVASILGISQTVYSRYERGYQTIPLEHLLTLSKQYKVSLDYITEDVTKNENGRRH' A
#
# COMPACT_ATOMS: atom_id res chain seq x y z
N MET A 1 4.77 12.22 -10.00
CA MET A 1 3.50 11.68 -9.58
C MET A 1 3.68 10.46 -8.70
N ALA A 2 2.93 10.36 -7.63
CA ALA A 2 3.08 9.23 -6.72
C ALA A 2 2.40 7.99 -7.29
N LEU A 3 2.94 6.83 -6.94
CA LEU A 3 2.36 5.57 -7.36
C LEU A 3 1.14 5.24 -6.50
N PHE A 4 0.11 4.76 -7.14
CA PHE A 4 -1.09 4.32 -6.44
C PHE A 4 -1.09 2.80 -6.36
N LEU A 5 -1.04 2.27 -5.15
CA LEU A 5 -1.02 0.82 -4.93
C LEU A 5 -2.36 0.40 -4.33
N ARG A 6 -3.25 0.00 -5.20
CA ARG A 6 -4.61 -0.34 -4.81
C ARG A 6 -4.67 -1.45 -3.76
N ARG A 7 -3.76 -2.40 -3.84
CA ARG A 7 -3.80 -3.54 -2.93
C ARG A 7 -3.43 -3.22 -1.49
N LEU A 8 -2.84 -2.06 -1.24
CA LEU A 8 -2.57 -1.68 0.14
C LEU A 8 -3.85 -1.65 0.97
N ARG A 9 -4.87 -1.01 0.44
CA ARG A 9 -6.14 -0.90 1.14
C ARG A 9 -6.83 -2.26 1.21
N ASP A 10 -6.83 -2.99 0.11
CA ASP A 10 -7.49 -4.29 0.07
C ASP A 10 -6.89 -5.25 1.10
N LEU A 11 -5.57 -5.31 1.17
CA LEU A 11 -4.90 -6.17 2.13
C LEU A 11 -5.17 -5.75 3.56
N ARG A 12 -5.18 -4.44 3.80
CA ARG A 12 -5.47 -3.94 5.12
C ARG A 12 -6.87 -4.35 5.56
N GLU A 13 -7.84 -4.13 4.69
CA GLU A 13 -9.23 -4.45 5.02
C GLU A 13 -9.44 -5.95 5.16
N ASP A 14 -8.80 -6.74 4.32
CA ASP A 14 -8.89 -8.20 4.41
C ASP A 14 -8.35 -8.73 5.74
N ASN A 15 -7.43 -8.00 6.35
CA ASN A 15 -6.86 -8.38 7.64
C ASN A 15 -7.50 -7.65 8.81
N ASP A 16 -8.60 -6.97 8.57
CA ASP A 16 -9.36 -6.26 9.61
C ASP A 16 -8.53 -5.23 10.36
N LEU A 17 -7.65 -4.54 9.65
CA LEU A 17 -6.81 -3.51 10.26
C LEU A 17 -7.31 -2.13 9.86
N SER A 18 -7.19 -1.18 10.80
CA SER A 18 -7.48 0.21 10.48
C SER A 18 -6.23 0.85 9.90
N GLN A 19 -6.39 2.05 9.32
CA GLN A 19 -5.22 2.80 8.86
C GLN A 19 -4.29 3.11 10.03
N ALA A 20 -4.85 3.39 11.21
CA ALA A 20 -4.04 3.66 12.38
C ALA A 20 -3.23 2.43 12.79
N ASP A 21 -3.82 1.25 12.66
CA ASP A 21 -3.12 0.01 13.00
C ASP A 21 -1.91 -0.18 12.10
N VAL A 22 -2.09 0.01 10.79
CA VAL A 22 -0.98 -0.19 9.87
C VAL A 22 0.08 0.89 10.04
N ALA A 23 -0.35 2.13 10.28
CA ALA A 23 0.61 3.20 10.55
C ALA A 23 1.48 2.86 11.75
N SER A 24 0.87 2.28 12.79
CA SER A 24 1.60 1.87 13.98
C SER A 24 2.63 0.78 13.63
N ILE A 25 2.23 -0.19 12.83
CA ILE A 25 3.14 -1.26 12.41
C ILE A 25 4.34 -0.68 11.67
N LEU A 26 4.11 0.34 10.86
CA LEU A 26 5.17 0.96 10.07
C LEU A 26 5.95 2.03 10.85
N GLY A 27 5.46 2.42 12.02
CA GLY A 27 6.11 3.47 12.80
C GLY A 27 5.93 4.86 12.24
N ILE A 28 4.81 5.12 11.59
CA ILE A 28 4.52 6.41 10.97
C ILE A 28 3.15 6.89 11.43
N SER A 29 2.81 8.13 11.09
CA SER A 29 1.51 8.67 11.46
C SER A 29 0.42 8.14 10.53
N GLN A 30 -0.80 8.14 11.03
CA GLN A 30 -1.94 7.71 10.22
C GLN A 30 -2.11 8.63 9.01
N THR A 31 -1.85 9.91 9.18
CA THR A 31 -1.97 10.87 8.08
C THR A 31 -1.03 10.49 6.93
N VAL A 32 0.21 10.14 7.25
CA VAL A 32 1.17 9.73 6.23
C VAL A 32 0.73 8.44 5.57
N TYR A 33 0.30 7.45 6.37
CA TYR A 33 -0.13 6.19 5.79
C TYR A 33 -1.34 6.39 4.87
N SER A 34 -2.28 7.26 5.28
CA SER A 34 -3.44 7.55 4.45
C SER A 34 -3.02 8.09 3.08
N ARG A 35 -1.98 8.91 3.05
CA ARG A 35 -1.48 9.44 1.77
C ARG A 35 -0.93 8.33 0.88
N TYR A 36 -0.34 7.31 1.48
CA TYR A 36 0.13 6.16 0.70
C TYR A 36 -1.04 5.44 0.04
N GLU A 37 -2.11 5.19 0.82
CA GLU A 37 -3.27 4.47 0.26
C GLU A 37 -4.00 5.28 -0.81
N ARG A 38 -3.95 6.59 -0.71
CA ARG A 38 -4.68 7.45 -1.63
C ARG A 38 -3.84 7.84 -2.85
N GLY A 39 -2.59 7.42 -2.89
CA GLY A 39 -1.73 7.73 -4.02
C GLY A 39 -1.18 9.13 -4.03
N TYR A 40 -1.28 9.85 -2.92
CA TYR A 40 -0.73 11.20 -2.83
C TYR A 40 0.76 11.18 -2.56
N GLN A 41 1.26 10.07 -2.06
CA GLN A 41 2.67 9.94 -1.70
C GLN A 41 3.07 8.50 -1.94
N THR A 42 4.22 8.30 -2.57
CA THR A 42 4.70 6.94 -2.86
C THR A 42 5.25 6.30 -1.59
N ILE A 43 4.80 5.09 -1.30
CA ILE A 43 5.25 4.38 -0.12
C ILE A 43 6.68 3.89 -0.35
N PRO A 44 7.60 4.10 0.61
CA PRO A 44 8.98 3.63 0.46
C PRO A 44 9.08 2.11 0.42
N LEU A 45 10.11 1.61 -0.23
CA LEU A 45 10.34 0.18 -0.35
C LEU A 45 10.42 -0.50 1.01
N GLU A 46 11.06 0.12 1.98
CA GLU A 46 11.21 -0.51 3.30
C GLU A 46 9.85 -0.78 3.94
N HIS A 47 8.88 0.11 3.73
CA HIS A 47 7.54 -0.11 4.27
C HIS A 47 6.81 -1.20 3.50
N LEU A 48 7.03 -1.26 2.18
CA LEU A 48 6.44 -2.33 1.38
C LEU A 48 6.97 -3.69 1.83
N LEU A 49 8.25 -3.78 2.13
CA LEU A 49 8.83 -5.03 2.61
C LEU A 49 8.23 -5.44 3.95
N THR A 50 8.02 -4.47 4.84
CA THR A 50 7.39 -4.74 6.12
C THR A 50 5.97 -5.28 5.92
N LEU A 51 5.21 -4.65 5.03
CA LEU A 51 3.83 -5.08 4.78
C LEU A 51 3.78 -6.43 4.07
N SER A 52 4.72 -6.69 3.18
CA SER A 52 4.82 -7.99 2.54
C SER A 52 4.93 -9.10 3.59
N LYS A 53 5.75 -8.89 4.61
CA LYS A 53 5.89 -9.85 5.68
C LYS A 53 4.65 -9.89 6.57
N GLN A 54 4.10 -8.74 6.86
CA GLN A 54 2.92 -8.65 7.72
C GLN A 54 1.73 -9.38 7.11
N TYR A 55 1.51 -9.21 5.82
CA TYR A 55 0.36 -9.82 5.14
C TYR A 55 0.70 -11.17 4.53
N LYS A 56 1.97 -11.58 4.59
CA LYS A 56 2.43 -12.87 4.06
C LYS A 56 2.13 -13.00 2.57
N VAL A 57 2.41 -11.94 1.84
CA VAL A 57 2.27 -11.92 0.39
C VAL A 57 3.57 -11.43 -0.22
N SER A 58 3.76 -11.68 -1.51
CA SER A 58 4.98 -11.23 -2.17
C SER A 58 4.90 -9.74 -2.47
N LEU A 59 6.06 -9.14 -2.61
CA LEU A 59 6.14 -7.74 -3.00
C LEU A 59 5.50 -7.55 -4.38
N ASP A 60 5.70 -8.51 -5.27
CA ASP A 60 5.08 -8.46 -6.60
C ASP A 60 3.58 -8.39 -6.51
N TYR A 61 3.00 -9.15 -5.60
CA TYR A 61 1.56 -9.14 -5.43
C TYR A 61 1.05 -7.76 -5.06
N ILE A 62 1.75 -7.08 -4.14
CA ILE A 62 1.34 -5.77 -3.69
C ILE A 62 1.45 -4.74 -4.81
N THR A 63 2.50 -4.85 -5.61
CA THR A 63 2.84 -3.80 -6.58
C THR A 63 2.31 -4.04 -7.98
N GLU A 64 1.82 -5.23 -8.28
CA GLU A 64 1.46 -5.53 -9.67
C GLU A 64 0.32 -4.66 -10.19
N ASP A 65 -0.56 -4.19 -9.32
CA ASP A 65 -1.69 -3.39 -9.75
C ASP A 65 -1.30 -1.97 -10.18
N VAL A 66 -0.17 -1.47 -9.72
CA VAL A 66 0.20 -0.10 -10.03
C VAL A 66 0.43 0.08 -11.53
N THR A 67 1.00 -0.92 -12.16
CA THR A 67 1.25 -0.86 -13.58
C THR A 67 -0.05 -0.77 -14.36
N LYS A 68 -1.03 -1.53 -13.93
CA LYS A 68 -2.32 -1.51 -14.60
C LYS A 68 -2.99 -0.15 -14.48
N ASN A 69 -2.89 0.45 -13.31
CA ASN A 69 -3.51 1.74 -13.11
C ASN A 69 -2.89 2.83 -13.94
N GLU A 70 -1.59 2.77 -14.09
CA GLU A 70 -0.93 3.75 -14.87
C GLU A 70 -1.27 3.73 -16.30
N ASN A 71 -1.48 2.54 -16.81
CA ASN A 71 -1.75 2.38 -18.22
C ASN A 71 -3.19 2.20 -18.45
N GLY A 72 -3.89 2.29 -17.41
CA GLY A 72 -5.22 1.92 -17.39
C GLY A 72 -6.03 2.48 -18.36
N ARG A 73 -5.66 3.02 -18.88
CA ARG A 73 -6.36 3.30 -19.69
C ARG A 73 -6.29 2.47 -20.70
N ARG A 74 -5.87 1.74 -20.99
CA ARG A 74 -5.86 1.08 -21.90
C ARG A 74 -6.51 0.10 -21.99
N HIS A 75 -6.93 -0.16 -21.60
CA HIS A 75 -7.54 -1.06 -21.74
C HIS A 75 -8.27 -1.27 -21.92
#